data_20ba272ecb0444acb7ad82ee526f3781
#
_entry.id   20ba272ecb0444acb7ad82ee526f3781
#
_cell.length_a   1.000
_cell.length_b   1.000
_cell.length_c   1.000
_cell.angle_alpha   90.00
_cell.angle_beta   90.00
_cell.angle_gamma   90.00
#
_symmetry.space_group_name_H-M   'P 1'
#
loop_
_entity.id
_entity.type
_entity.pdbx_description
1 polymer ?
#
loop_
_entity_poly.entity_id
_entity_poly.type
_entity_poly.pdbx_seq_one_letter_code
_entity_poly.pdbx_strand_id
1 'polypeptide(L)'
;MALSYKKNQPFAVAYSLKPISLGGTASRCSGFQGYPHRIAMPKSDTLRRIANHFMILDSPPLNQTILYCKGLIFGRTLHMKIEGSCVTFEPCDAAFVKKFGPLEAANMVLDYHSVHPNMPFLYDAEQLAGFLGISCGELNHIVNHIQKEYKKAFLPKKDGTYRSLYIPSIRLQFCLDPIKDRILSQLPVSKFATAYQRGSSTRKNAEPHIGKKNLLKLDITDFFGSISFEQVLCAAFNTRYVSKQVGFLLTSLCCKNDVLPQGSPTSPALSNIVMRRFDDQIGRWCNQRQITYTRYCDDMTFSSDRPLYGVYQKVKKMLFEMGFELNEAKTHFISNADRQTVTGLVVNEKLSIPSNYKRNLRQEIYYTLKFGIEDSIVHGNRLNFLEDGQPIRCPTYMTHLIGSVQYVLQIEPENRWFLNAKQKLLDYARAYFRAEGLGEEYYLHRCRLREKDE
;
A
#
# COMPACT_ATOMS: atom_id res chain seq x y z
N MET A 1 -7.83 -10.63 -32.73
CA MET A 1 -6.65 -9.84 -33.15
C MET A 1 -5.71 -9.74 -32.00
N ALA A 2 -4.64 -10.52 -32.03
CA ALA A 2 -3.62 -10.56 -30.99
C ALA A 2 -2.57 -9.49 -31.27
N LEU A 3 -2.43 -8.51 -30.39
CA LEU A 3 -1.33 -7.54 -30.42
C LEU A 3 -0.19 -8.11 -29.58
N SER A 4 0.83 -8.57 -30.28
CA SER A 4 2.11 -8.99 -29.69
C SER A 4 2.88 -7.75 -29.18
N TYR A 5 3.10 -7.67 -27.88
CA TYR A 5 4.04 -6.71 -27.29
C TYR A 5 5.48 -7.14 -27.59
N LYS A 6 6.14 -6.44 -28.50
CA LYS A 6 7.58 -6.52 -28.64
C LYS A 6 8.27 -5.88 -27.42
N LYS A 7 9.05 -6.67 -26.70
CA LYS A 7 9.99 -6.20 -25.68
C LYS A 7 10.98 -5.24 -26.30
N ASN A 8 10.92 -3.97 -25.96
CA ASN A 8 11.98 -3.00 -26.27
C ASN A 8 13.23 -3.35 -25.45
N GLN A 9 14.29 -3.73 -26.12
CA GLN A 9 15.62 -3.81 -25.51
C GLN A 9 16.09 -2.40 -25.15
N PRO A 10 16.72 -2.19 -23.98
CA PRO A 10 17.31 -0.90 -23.65
C PRO A 10 18.58 -0.69 -24.51
N PHE A 11 18.65 0.43 -25.21
CA PHE A 11 19.86 0.88 -25.87
C PHE A 11 20.92 1.20 -24.80
N ALA A 12 21.94 0.38 -24.72
CA ALA A 12 23.15 0.68 -23.95
C ALA A 12 24.04 1.64 -24.76
N VAL A 13 24.14 2.90 -24.32
CA VAL A 13 25.11 3.84 -24.87
C VAL A 13 26.38 3.72 -24.03
N ALA A 14 27.37 3.06 -24.56
CA ALA A 14 28.69 2.95 -23.95
C ALA A 14 29.51 4.22 -24.26
N TYR A 15 29.96 4.90 -23.23
CA TYR A 15 30.89 6.03 -23.37
C TYR A 15 32.29 5.61 -22.93
N SER A 16 33.27 5.79 -23.81
CA SER A 16 34.70 5.56 -23.55
C SER A 16 35.33 6.84 -23.01
N LEU A 17 35.99 6.77 -21.88
CA LEU A 17 36.73 7.86 -21.26
C LEU A 17 38.25 7.55 -21.30
N LYS A 18 39.05 8.51 -21.69
CA LYS A 18 40.52 8.41 -21.62
C LYS A 18 41.02 8.77 -20.22
N PRO A 19 42.05 8.09 -19.69
CA PRO A 19 42.58 8.38 -18.38
C PRO A 19 43.27 9.75 -18.33
N ILE A 20 43.07 10.48 -17.24
CA ILE A 20 43.77 11.73 -16.96
C ILE A 20 44.90 11.40 -15.97
N SER A 21 46.14 11.65 -16.34
CA SER A 21 47.32 11.56 -15.47
C SER A 21 47.29 12.64 -14.39
N LEU A 22 47.63 12.26 -13.17
CA LEU A 22 47.82 13.18 -12.05
C LEU A 22 49.03 14.11 -12.35
N GLY A 23 48.74 15.35 -12.65
CA GLY A 23 49.77 16.40 -12.76
C GLY A 23 49.57 17.26 -14.02
N GLY A 24 49.13 18.50 -13.82
CA GLY A 24 49.20 19.51 -14.88
C GLY A 24 47.90 20.24 -15.18
N THR A 25 47.98 21.51 -14.99
CA THR A 25 47.18 22.65 -15.47
C THR A 25 46.07 22.37 -16.49
N ALA A 26 44.94 22.94 -16.24
CA ALA A 26 43.72 22.93 -17.07
C ALA A 26 44.06 23.39 -18.52
N SER A 27 44.05 22.46 -19.47
CA SER A 27 43.99 22.77 -20.89
C SER A 27 42.52 22.61 -21.36
N ARG A 28 42.00 23.68 -21.96
CA ARG A 28 40.71 23.76 -22.61
C ARG A 28 40.63 22.70 -23.73
N CYS A 29 39.72 21.75 -23.56
CA CYS A 29 39.27 20.94 -24.69
C CYS A 29 38.08 21.67 -25.34
N SER A 30 38.36 22.37 -26.43
CA SER A 30 37.38 22.92 -27.36
C SER A 30 36.86 21.77 -28.25
N GLY A 31 35.54 21.57 -28.26
CA GLY A 31 34.87 20.83 -29.31
C GLY A 31 33.96 19.68 -28.91
N PHE A 32 33.02 19.91 -27.97
CA PHE A 32 31.83 19.10 -27.91
C PHE A 32 30.70 19.92 -27.23
N GLN A 33 29.78 20.42 -28.02
CA GLN A 33 28.52 21.01 -27.52
C GLN A 33 27.56 19.89 -27.13
N GLY A 34 27.15 19.88 -25.87
CA GLY A 34 25.94 19.16 -25.45
C GLY A 34 26.07 17.97 -24.49
N TYR A 35 27.08 17.91 -23.57
CA TYR A 35 27.19 16.82 -22.61
C TYR A 35 27.43 17.27 -21.16
N PRO A 36 26.88 16.51 -20.18
CA PRO A 36 26.81 16.89 -18.77
C PRO A 36 28.20 16.81 -18.09
N HIS A 37 28.30 17.55 -17.02
CA HIS A 37 29.47 17.84 -16.23
C HIS A 37 30.25 16.62 -15.76
N ARG A 38 31.57 16.61 -16.02
CA ARG A 38 32.53 15.68 -15.43
C ARG A 38 33.03 16.21 -14.08
N ILE A 39 33.15 15.31 -13.11
CA ILE A 39 33.63 15.65 -11.79
C ILE A 39 34.89 14.89 -11.46
N ALA A 40 35.91 15.59 -10.97
CA ALA A 40 37.06 14.98 -10.32
C ALA A 40 36.74 14.77 -8.81
N MET A 41 36.87 13.54 -8.30
CA MET A 41 36.67 13.23 -6.89
C MET A 41 38.01 13.28 -6.12
N PRO A 42 38.02 13.82 -4.89
CA PRO A 42 39.12 13.66 -3.97
C PRO A 42 38.97 12.43 -3.07
N LYS A 43 40.03 11.58 -3.03
CA LYS A 43 40.33 10.52 -2.06
C LYS A 43 39.53 9.19 -2.08
N SER A 44 40.28 8.10 -1.90
CA SER A 44 39.90 6.68 -1.95
C SER A 44 38.73 6.23 -1.06
N ASP A 45 38.43 6.92 0.04
CA ASP A 45 37.39 6.54 0.99
C ASP A 45 35.98 6.80 0.48
N THR A 46 35.76 7.83 -0.33
CA THR A 46 34.47 8.14 -0.93
C THR A 46 34.08 7.12 -1.98
N LEU A 47 35.05 6.66 -2.79
CA LEU A 47 34.84 5.62 -3.79
C LEU A 47 34.54 4.25 -3.17
N ARG A 48 35.16 3.93 -2.01
CA ARG A 48 34.84 2.72 -1.25
C ARG A 48 33.44 2.76 -0.65
N ARG A 49 32.98 3.90 -0.16
CA ARG A 49 31.60 4.07 0.33
C ARG A 49 30.58 3.92 -0.80
N ILE A 50 30.86 4.46 -1.99
CA ILE A 50 30.04 4.29 -3.18
C ILE A 50 29.99 2.82 -3.59
N ALA A 51 31.11 2.13 -3.68
CA ALA A 51 31.19 0.71 -4.08
C ALA A 51 30.44 -0.23 -3.12
N ASN A 52 30.42 0.07 -1.81
CA ASN A 52 29.73 -0.75 -0.82
C ASN A 52 28.20 -0.55 -0.79
N HIS A 53 27.69 0.50 -1.41
CA HIS A 53 26.23 0.82 -1.41
C HIS A 53 25.49 0.36 -2.67
N PHE A 54 26.22 0.09 -3.74
CA PHE A 54 25.65 -0.38 -4.99
C PHE A 54 26.03 -1.85 -5.20
N MET A 55 25.09 -2.70 -5.58
CA MET A 55 25.39 -4.09 -5.93
C MET A 55 26.40 -4.11 -7.08
N ILE A 56 27.61 -4.60 -6.81
CA ILE A 56 28.66 -4.80 -7.80
C ILE A 56 28.24 -5.99 -8.66
N LEU A 57 27.97 -5.74 -9.92
CA LEU A 57 27.76 -6.78 -10.91
C LEU A 57 29.12 -7.05 -11.57
N ASP A 58 29.71 -8.22 -11.23
CA ASP A 58 30.94 -8.81 -11.77
C ASP A 58 32.23 -8.03 -11.55
N SER A 59 33.13 -8.59 -10.75
CA SER A 59 34.45 -8.07 -10.44
C SER A 59 35.54 -8.69 -11.34
N PRO A 60 36.20 -7.90 -12.21
CA PRO A 60 37.55 -8.17 -12.67
C PRO A 60 38.60 -7.44 -11.81
N PRO A 61 39.91 -7.79 -11.91
CA PRO A 61 40.92 -7.35 -10.96
C PRO A 61 41.21 -5.85 -10.98
N LEU A 62 41.58 -5.33 -9.84
CA LEU A 62 41.62 -3.94 -9.36
C LEU A 62 42.31 -2.84 -10.19
N ASN A 63 42.89 -3.12 -11.33
CA ASN A 63 43.68 -2.12 -12.11
C ASN A 63 42.97 -1.55 -13.36
N GLN A 64 41.74 -2.00 -13.69
CA GLN A 64 40.94 -1.43 -14.80
C GLN A 64 39.43 -1.51 -14.52
N THR A 65 39.00 -1.13 -13.35
CA THR A 65 37.61 -1.37 -12.95
C THR A 65 36.69 -0.24 -13.38
N ILE A 66 35.86 -0.49 -14.37
CA ILE A 66 34.66 0.30 -14.66
C ILE A 66 33.57 -0.23 -13.72
N LEU A 67 33.23 0.52 -12.67
CA LEU A 67 32.15 0.20 -11.76
C LEU A 67 30.83 0.73 -12.34
N TYR A 68 29.97 -0.18 -12.78
CA TYR A 68 28.59 0.16 -13.11
C TYR A 68 27.76 0.02 -11.82
N CYS A 69 27.30 1.14 -11.29
CA CYS A 69 26.43 1.13 -10.13
C CYS A 69 24.97 1.26 -10.60
N LYS A 70 24.18 0.23 -10.36
CA LYS A 70 22.73 0.23 -10.60
C LYS A 70 22.00 0.69 -9.34
N GLY A 71 21.52 1.94 -9.33
CA GLY A 71 20.57 2.43 -8.33
C GLY A 71 19.21 2.68 -8.97
N LEU A 72 18.11 2.35 -8.29
CA LEU A 72 16.76 2.69 -8.73
C LEU A 72 16.49 4.16 -8.39
N ILE A 73 16.84 5.06 -9.30
CA ILE A 73 16.41 6.45 -9.25
C ILE A 73 15.42 6.64 -10.40
N PHE A 74 14.21 7.15 -10.12
CA PHE A 74 13.15 7.45 -11.10
C PHE A 74 12.49 6.29 -11.83
N GLY A 75 12.49 5.07 -11.28
CA GLY A 75 11.96 3.94 -12.04
C GLY A 75 12.79 3.56 -13.27
N ARG A 76 13.85 4.31 -13.54
CA ARG A 76 14.96 3.97 -14.42
C ARG A 76 16.14 3.59 -13.56
N THR A 77 16.90 2.62 -14.00
CA THR A 77 18.17 2.29 -13.37
C THR A 77 19.10 3.49 -13.57
N LEU A 78 19.53 4.13 -12.48
CA LEU A 78 20.61 5.12 -12.57
C LEU A 78 21.84 4.37 -13.03
N HIS A 79 22.31 4.68 -14.21
CA HIS A 79 23.61 4.21 -14.66
C HIS A 79 24.65 5.26 -14.26
N MET A 80 25.22 5.08 -13.08
CA MET A 80 26.39 5.82 -12.66
C MET A 80 27.59 5.02 -13.10
N LYS A 81 28.40 5.59 -13.98
CA LYS A 81 29.67 5.02 -14.41
C LYS A 81 30.79 5.69 -13.64
N ILE A 82 31.56 4.89 -12.90
CA ILE A 82 32.74 5.36 -12.17
C ILE A 82 33.98 4.82 -12.92
N GLU A 83 34.77 5.70 -13.48
CA GLU A 83 36.05 5.38 -14.08
C GLU A 83 37.13 6.13 -13.33
N GLY A 84 37.95 5.43 -12.55
CA GLY A 84 38.98 6.05 -11.70
C GLY A 84 38.41 7.08 -10.73
N SER A 85 38.70 8.35 -10.91
CA SER A 85 38.21 9.47 -10.10
C SER A 85 37.04 10.25 -10.75
N CYS A 86 36.45 9.73 -11.82
CA CYS A 86 35.40 10.43 -12.56
C CYS A 86 34.05 9.75 -12.44
N VAL A 87 33.00 10.52 -12.10
CA VAL A 87 31.59 10.05 -11.99
C VAL A 87 30.76 10.77 -13.03
N THR A 88 30.01 10.02 -13.84
CA THR A 88 29.06 10.57 -14.83
C THR A 88 27.66 10.20 -14.53
N PHE A 89 26.70 11.15 -14.64
CA PHE A 89 25.27 10.99 -14.42
C PHE A 89 24.49 11.12 -15.72
N GLU A 90 23.27 10.58 -15.73
CA GLU A 90 22.36 10.76 -16.88
C GLU A 90 21.86 12.22 -17.03
N PRO A 91 21.44 12.63 -18.25
CA PRO A 91 21.04 14.02 -18.54
C PRO A 91 19.87 14.58 -17.73
N CYS A 92 18.96 13.71 -17.22
CA CYS A 92 17.82 14.13 -16.44
C CYS A 92 18.17 14.73 -15.06
N ASP A 93 19.40 14.54 -14.58
CA ASP A 93 19.88 15.08 -13.30
C ASP A 93 20.63 16.41 -13.46
N ALA A 94 20.71 16.94 -14.67
CA ALA A 94 21.55 18.10 -14.99
C ALA A 94 21.16 19.35 -14.16
N ALA A 95 19.86 19.60 -13.93
CA ALA A 95 19.39 20.75 -13.15
C ALA A 95 19.77 20.61 -11.66
N PHE A 96 19.61 19.42 -11.08
CA PHE A 96 19.99 19.10 -9.71
C PHE A 96 21.50 19.22 -9.50
N VAL A 97 22.29 18.60 -10.38
CA VAL A 97 23.75 18.67 -10.37
C VAL A 97 24.26 20.10 -10.59
N LYS A 98 23.62 20.89 -11.47
CA LYS A 98 23.95 22.31 -11.68
C LYS A 98 23.70 23.16 -10.43
N LYS A 99 22.66 22.84 -9.65
CA LYS A 99 22.29 23.60 -8.45
C LYS A 99 23.23 23.38 -7.27
N PHE A 100 23.58 22.13 -6.99
CA PHE A 100 24.36 21.77 -5.79
C PHE A 100 25.85 21.54 -6.10
N GLY A 101 26.21 21.47 -7.35
CA GLY A 101 27.49 20.93 -7.76
C GLY A 101 27.50 19.40 -7.67
N PRO A 102 28.36 18.82 -8.44
CA PRO A 102 28.31 17.39 -8.70
C PRO A 102 28.70 16.52 -7.50
N LEU A 103 29.63 16.95 -6.67
CA LEU A 103 30.03 16.19 -5.47
C LEU A 103 28.96 16.21 -4.39
N GLU A 104 28.37 17.37 -4.15
CA GLU A 104 27.30 17.52 -3.15
C GLU A 104 26.04 16.78 -3.59
N ALA A 105 25.67 16.89 -4.87
CA ALA A 105 24.58 16.13 -5.45
C ALA A 105 24.75 14.61 -5.29
N ALA A 106 25.94 14.08 -5.57
CA ALA A 106 26.25 12.67 -5.38
C ALA A 106 26.17 12.25 -3.91
N ASN A 107 26.71 13.05 -2.99
CA ASN A 107 26.63 12.76 -1.56
C ASN A 107 25.17 12.79 -1.05
N MET A 108 24.34 13.74 -1.49
CA MET A 108 22.92 13.79 -1.13
C MET A 108 22.16 12.54 -1.57
N VAL A 109 22.40 12.07 -2.80
CA VAL A 109 21.78 10.84 -3.33
C VAL A 109 22.26 9.61 -2.56
N LEU A 110 23.55 9.53 -2.24
CA LEU A 110 24.11 8.43 -1.44
C LEU A 110 23.56 8.40 -0.01
N ASP A 111 23.54 9.55 0.66
CA ASP A 111 22.96 9.68 2.00
C ASP A 111 21.49 9.28 2.01
N TYR A 112 20.73 9.70 0.99
CA TYR A 112 19.33 9.32 0.85
C TYR A 112 19.16 7.80 0.70
N HIS A 113 19.90 7.18 -0.21
CA HIS A 113 19.80 5.74 -0.44
C HIS A 113 20.38 4.90 0.71
N SER A 114 21.28 5.47 1.53
CA SER A 114 21.72 4.78 2.75
C SER A 114 20.60 4.55 3.76
N VAL A 115 19.63 5.46 3.79
CA VAL A 115 18.47 5.42 4.69
C VAL A 115 17.25 4.79 3.99
N HIS A 116 17.13 5.01 2.68
CA HIS A 116 15.97 4.62 1.86
C HIS A 116 16.40 3.87 0.59
N PRO A 117 16.95 2.65 0.69
CA PRO A 117 17.60 1.97 -0.45
C PRO A 117 16.68 1.70 -1.64
N ASN A 118 15.36 1.58 -1.40
CA ASN A 118 14.38 1.23 -2.42
C ASN A 118 13.45 2.39 -2.82
N MET A 119 13.65 3.60 -2.26
CA MET A 119 12.83 4.77 -2.59
C MET A 119 13.47 5.59 -3.71
N PRO A 120 12.66 6.15 -4.64
CA PRO A 120 13.18 7.09 -5.63
C PRO A 120 13.61 8.39 -4.97
N PHE A 121 14.76 8.93 -5.40
CA PHE A 121 15.17 10.29 -5.04
C PHE A 121 14.48 11.28 -5.97
N LEU A 122 13.62 12.16 -5.42
CA LEU A 122 12.79 13.10 -6.17
C LEU A 122 13.03 14.51 -5.63
N TYR A 123 13.73 15.34 -6.38
CA TYR A 123 14.10 16.68 -5.92
C TYR A 123 13.26 17.79 -6.59
N ASP A 124 12.89 17.64 -7.85
CA ASP A 124 12.15 18.64 -8.61
C ASP A 124 10.94 18.04 -9.36
N ALA A 125 10.16 18.93 -10.00
CA ALA A 125 8.95 18.53 -10.72
C ALA A 125 9.23 17.70 -11.98
N GLU A 126 10.40 17.91 -12.63
CA GLU A 126 10.78 17.15 -13.82
C GLU A 126 11.09 15.70 -13.46
N GLN A 127 11.81 15.51 -12.37
CA GLN A 127 12.10 14.19 -11.84
C GLN A 127 10.82 13.48 -11.37
N LEU A 128 9.91 14.19 -10.70
CA LEU A 128 8.63 13.61 -10.32
C LEU A 128 7.80 13.21 -11.54
N ALA A 129 7.71 14.07 -12.56
CA ALA A 129 7.00 13.76 -13.80
C ALA A 129 7.61 12.54 -14.51
N GLY A 130 8.94 12.48 -14.61
CA GLY A 130 9.67 11.33 -15.15
C GLY A 130 9.43 10.04 -14.37
N PHE A 131 9.41 10.11 -13.02
CA PHE A 131 9.07 8.97 -12.15
C PHE A 131 7.64 8.47 -12.39
N LEU A 132 6.68 9.38 -12.60
CA LEU A 132 5.29 9.06 -12.89
C LEU A 132 5.05 8.63 -14.35
N GLY A 133 6.03 8.80 -15.24
CA GLY A 133 5.92 8.46 -16.66
C GLY A 133 5.07 9.45 -17.47
N ILE A 134 4.97 10.71 -17.03
CA ILE A 134 4.19 11.78 -17.66
C ILE A 134 5.08 13.00 -17.91
N SER A 135 4.58 13.95 -18.69
CA SER A 135 5.27 15.24 -18.88
C SER A 135 4.99 16.20 -17.70
N CYS A 136 5.88 17.21 -17.50
CA CYS A 136 5.64 18.28 -16.53
C CYS A 136 4.36 19.05 -16.80
N GLY A 137 4.00 19.24 -18.07
CA GLY A 137 2.74 19.88 -18.47
C GLY A 137 1.51 19.09 -18.00
N GLU A 138 1.54 17.76 -18.17
CA GLU A 138 0.49 16.87 -17.69
C GLU A 138 0.41 16.83 -16.16
N LEU A 139 1.56 16.77 -15.47
CA LEU A 139 1.62 16.82 -14.01
C LEU A 139 0.94 18.10 -13.49
N ASN A 140 1.31 19.26 -14.02
CA ASN A 140 0.72 20.53 -13.65
C ASN A 140 -0.77 20.59 -13.99
N HIS A 141 -1.17 20.04 -15.14
CA HIS A 141 -2.59 19.98 -15.51
C HIS A 141 -3.41 19.13 -14.53
N ILE A 142 -2.92 17.93 -14.17
CA ILE A 142 -3.60 17.05 -13.20
C ILE A 142 -3.72 17.74 -11.84
N VAL A 143 -2.64 18.32 -11.32
CA VAL A 143 -2.61 18.98 -10.01
C VAL A 143 -3.58 20.17 -9.98
N ASN A 144 -3.56 21.02 -11.00
CA ASN A 144 -4.44 22.21 -11.07
C ASN A 144 -5.93 21.86 -11.28
N HIS A 145 -6.21 20.66 -11.77
CA HIS A 145 -7.59 20.20 -12.03
C HIS A 145 -7.95 18.95 -11.22
N ILE A 146 -7.28 18.71 -10.10
CA ILE A 146 -7.43 17.48 -9.29
C ILE A 146 -8.89 17.18 -8.93
N GLN A 147 -9.72 18.20 -8.77
CA GLN A 147 -11.14 18.06 -8.47
C GLN A 147 -11.90 17.32 -9.58
N LYS A 148 -11.50 17.51 -10.84
CA LYS A 148 -12.10 16.88 -12.03
C LYS A 148 -11.59 15.47 -12.27
N GLU A 149 -10.46 15.13 -11.66
CA GLU A 149 -9.84 13.80 -11.78
C GLU A 149 -10.54 12.74 -10.91
N TYR A 150 -11.51 13.12 -10.10
CA TYR A 150 -12.29 12.18 -9.27
C TYR A 150 -13.76 12.16 -9.66
N LYS A 151 -14.28 10.96 -9.94
CA LYS A 151 -15.72 10.73 -10.13
C LYS A 151 -16.33 10.33 -8.79
N LYS A 152 -17.42 11.00 -8.38
CA LYS A 152 -18.18 10.64 -7.18
C LYS A 152 -19.05 9.42 -7.47
N ALA A 153 -18.98 8.41 -6.62
CA ALA A 153 -19.83 7.23 -6.62
C ALA A 153 -20.47 7.06 -5.24
N PHE A 154 -21.60 6.36 -5.18
CA PHE A 154 -22.31 6.10 -3.93
C PHE A 154 -22.39 4.61 -3.67
N LEU A 155 -21.98 4.19 -2.48
CA LEU A 155 -22.07 2.81 -2.03
C LEU A 155 -23.13 2.70 -0.93
N PRO A 156 -24.18 1.87 -1.08
CA PRO A 156 -25.19 1.71 -0.04
C PRO A 156 -24.60 1.06 1.22
N LYS A 157 -24.94 1.62 2.39
CA LYS A 157 -24.64 1.04 3.69
C LYS A 157 -25.77 0.14 4.17
N LYS A 158 -25.50 -0.70 5.18
CA LYS A 158 -26.51 -1.60 5.78
C LYS A 158 -27.65 -0.87 6.48
N ASP A 159 -27.44 0.37 6.89
CA ASP A 159 -28.42 1.24 7.54
C ASP A 159 -29.33 2.00 6.55
N GLY A 160 -29.21 1.71 5.25
CA GLY A 160 -29.95 2.40 4.18
C GLY A 160 -29.36 3.75 3.76
N THR A 161 -28.33 4.24 4.43
CA THR A 161 -27.60 5.46 4.02
C THR A 161 -26.56 5.14 2.94
N TYR A 162 -25.97 6.17 2.33
CA TYR A 162 -24.95 6.01 1.29
C TYR A 162 -23.60 6.50 1.79
N ARG A 163 -22.55 5.79 1.36
CA ARG A 163 -21.16 6.23 1.51
C ARG A 163 -20.70 6.84 0.19
N SER A 164 -20.19 8.07 0.24
CA SER A 164 -19.59 8.71 -0.93
C SER A 164 -18.18 8.17 -1.16
N LEU A 165 -17.91 7.67 -2.35
CA LEU A 165 -16.57 7.28 -2.81
C LEU A 165 -16.10 8.24 -3.90
N TYR A 166 -14.82 8.51 -3.94
CA TYR A 166 -14.16 9.29 -4.98
C TYR A 166 -13.22 8.38 -5.76
N ILE A 167 -13.66 7.97 -6.95
CA ILE A 167 -12.90 7.07 -7.83
C ILE A 167 -12.00 7.94 -8.70
N PRO A 168 -10.67 7.77 -8.64
CA PRO A 168 -9.75 8.52 -9.49
C PRO A 168 -9.95 8.16 -10.97
N SER A 169 -9.72 9.12 -11.86
CA SER A 169 -9.62 8.86 -13.30
C SER A 169 -8.49 7.88 -13.60
N ILE A 170 -8.56 7.20 -14.74
CA ILE A 170 -7.48 6.27 -15.16
C ILE A 170 -6.13 6.99 -15.19
N ARG A 171 -6.10 8.24 -15.65
CA ARG A 171 -4.89 9.08 -15.72
C ARG A 171 -4.33 9.37 -14.32
N LEU A 172 -5.18 9.76 -13.37
CA LEU A 172 -4.74 9.99 -11.99
C LEU A 172 -4.33 8.69 -11.32
N GLN A 173 -5.07 7.60 -11.51
CA GLN A 173 -4.71 6.29 -10.96
C GLN A 173 -3.33 5.84 -11.43
N PHE A 174 -3.01 6.05 -12.71
CA PHE A 174 -1.67 5.77 -13.26
C PHE A 174 -0.56 6.50 -12.49
N CYS A 175 -0.81 7.73 -12.01
CA CYS A 175 0.12 8.46 -11.14
C CYS A 175 0.12 7.96 -9.69
N LEU A 176 -1.05 7.58 -9.14
CA LEU A 176 -1.18 7.19 -7.74
C LEU A 176 -0.61 5.80 -7.44
N ASP A 177 -0.67 4.86 -8.39
CA ASP A 177 -0.15 3.50 -8.19
C ASP A 177 1.37 3.47 -7.95
N PRO A 178 2.24 4.14 -8.73
CA PRO A 178 3.66 4.24 -8.43
C PRO A 178 3.95 4.93 -7.09
N ILE A 179 3.19 5.98 -6.73
CA ILE A 179 3.32 6.64 -5.43
C ILE A 179 3.04 5.65 -4.30
N LYS A 180 1.93 4.91 -4.38
CA LYS A 180 1.56 3.89 -3.40
C LYS A 180 2.62 2.79 -3.29
N ASP A 181 3.02 2.20 -4.43
CA ASP A 181 3.80 0.97 -4.45
C ASP A 181 5.30 1.22 -4.25
N ARG A 182 5.82 2.39 -4.62
CA ARG A 182 7.27 2.67 -4.61
C ARG A 182 7.69 3.73 -3.60
N ILE A 183 6.76 4.56 -3.11
CA ILE A 183 7.04 5.57 -2.08
C ILE A 183 6.37 5.17 -0.77
N LEU A 184 5.04 5.12 -0.74
CA LEU A 184 4.30 4.93 0.51
C LEU A 184 4.53 3.56 1.14
N SER A 185 4.73 2.51 0.35
CA SER A 185 5.05 1.16 0.82
C SER A 185 6.38 1.07 1.59
N GLN A 186 7.28 2.03 1.39
CA GLN A 186 8.58 2.10 2.07
C GLN A 186 8.54 2.93 3.35
N LEU A 187 7.47 3.73 3.55
CA LEU A 187 7.36 4.57 4.73
C LEU A 187 6.95 3.74 5.95
N PRO A 188 7.56 4.01 7.12
CA PRO A 188 7.28 3.25 8.32
C PRO A 188 5.88 3.53 8.84
N VAL A 189 5.18 2.48 9.23
CA VAL A 189 3.88 2.51 9.88
C VAL A 189 3.96 1.91 11.28
N SER A 190 2.98 2.21 12.14
CA SER A 190 2.95 1.67 13.49
C SER A 190 2.63 0.17 13.49
N LYS A 191 3.26 -0.61 14.37
CA LYS A 191 2.93 -2.01 14.60
C LYS A 191 1.52 -2.25 15.15
N PHE A 192 0.90 -1.20 15.69
CA PHE A 192 -0.46 -1.26 16.23
C PHE A 192 -1.54 -1.06 15.14
N ALA A 193 -1.15 -0.53 13.96
CA ALA A 193 -2.03 -0.46 12.80
C ALA A 193 -2.05 -1.84 12.11
N THR A 194 -3.20 -2.47 12.06
CA THR A 194 -3.38 -3.86 11.58
C THR A 194 -4.17 -3.94 10.26
N ALA A 195 -4.49 -2.80 9.64
CA ALA A 195 -5.11 -2.71 8.33
C ALA A 195 -4.14 -2.16 7.28
N TYR A 196 -4.42 -2.42 6.01
CA TYR A 196 -3.74 -1.82 4.85
C TYR A 196 -2.23 -2.07 4.75
N GLN A 197 -1.73 -3.09 5.41
CA GLN A 197 -0.34 -3.53 5.33
C GLN A 197 -0.25 -4.94 4.74
N ARG A 198 0.87 -5.25 4.12
CA ARG A 198 1.12 -6.61 3.63
C ARG A 198 1.03 -7.62 4.79
N GLY A 199 0.27 -8.67 4.58
CA GLY A 199 0.00 -9.68 5.60
C GLY A 199 -0.94 -9.24 6.74
N SER A 200 -1.66 -8.11 6.60
CA SER A 200 -2.76 -7.72 7.49
C SER A 200 -3.96 -8.62 7.33
N SER A 201 -4.66 -8.88 8.43
CA SER A 201 -5.92 -9.62 8.41
C SER A 201 -6.80 -9.27 9.60
N THR A 202 -8.10 -9.55 9.49
CA THR A 202 -9.04 -9.43 10.62
C THR A 202 -8.64 -10.31 11.79
N ARG A 203 -8.04 -11.48 11.53
CA ARG A 203 -7.49 -12.39 12.53
C ARG A 203 -6.37 -11.71 13.33
N LYS A 204 -5.33 -11.16 12.66
CA LYS A 204 -4.22 -10.45 13.33
C LYS A 204 -4.68 -9.28 14.18
N ASN A 205 -5.77 -8.61 13.77
CA ASN A 205 -6.36 -7.53 14.56
C ASN A 205 -7.08 -8.06 15.81
N ALA A 206 -7.80 -9.17 15.71
CA ALA A 206 -8.64 -9.69 16.77
C ALA A 206 -7.89 -10.58 17.79
N GLU A 207 -6.90 -11.34 17.34
CA GLU A 207 -6.19 -12.34 18.15
C GLU A 207 -5.59 -11.81 19.46
N PRO A 208 -4.96 -10.60 19.53
CA PRO A 208 -4.42 -10.05 20.78
C PRO A 208 -5.48 -9.74 21.85
N HIS A 209 -6.76 -9.69 21.48
CA HIS A 209 -7.87 -9.32 22.38
C HIS A 209 -8.60 -10.52 22.98
N ILE A 210 -8.16 -11.75 22.68
CA ILE A 210 -8.81 -12.97 23.17
C ILE A 210 -8.76 -13.05 24.71
N GLY A 211 -9.88 -13.44 25.32
CA GLY A 211 -9.99 -13.77 26.75
C GLY A 211 -9.92 -12.56 27.70
N LYS A 212 -10.05 -11.35 27.22
CA LYS A 212 -10.02 -10.15 28.07
C LYS A 212 -11.38 -9.84 28.69
N LYS A 213 -11.37 -9.39 29.96
CA LYS A 213 -12.61 -9.08 30.69
C LYS A 213 -13.35 -7.87 30.13
N ASN A 214 -12.62 -6.86 29.66
CA ASN A 214 -13.18 -5.60 29.15
C ASN A 214 -12.65 -5.31 27.75
N LEU A 215 -13.55 -4.90 26.86
CA LEU A 215 -13.27 -4.46 25.52
C LEU A 215 -13.82 -3.04 25.32
N LEU A 216 -13.04 -2.14 24.78
CA LEU A 216 -13.45 -0.81 24.36
C LEU A 216 -13.22 -0.69 22.86
N LYS A 217 -14.28 -0.33 22.14
CA LYS A 217 -14.25 -0.03 20.72
C LYS A 217 -14.51 1.44 20.50
N LEU A 218 -13.67 2.08 19.71
CA LEU A 218 -13.77 3.48 19.33
C LEU A 218 -13.68 3.59 17.81
N ASP A 219 -14.48 4.48 17.23
CA ASP A 219 -14.55 4.75 15.79
C ASP A 219 -14.28 6.24 15.56
N ILE A 220 -13.50 6.60 14.56
CA ILE A 220 -13.22 7.99 14.21
C ILE A 220 -14.26 8.46 13.19
N THR A 221 -14.90 9.59 13.47
CA THR A 221 -15.88 10.21 12.56
C THR A 221 -15.19 10.68 11.28
N ASP A 222 -15.75 10.33 10.13
CA ASP A 222 -15.25 10.70 8.80
C ASP A 222 -13.72 10.62 8.66
N PHE A 223 -13.15 9.49 9.04
CA PHE A 223 -11.70 9.29 9.22
C PHE A 223 -10.85 9.83 8.05
N PHE A 224 -11.17 9.47 6.80
CA PHE A 224 -10.40 9.94 5.66
C PHE A 224 -10.62 11.44 5.40
N GLY A 225 -11.86 11.93 5.53
CA GLY A 225 -12.18 13.35 5.37
C GLY A 225 -11.64 14.25 6.46
N SER A 226 -11.27 13.67 7.62
CA SER A 226 -10.61 14.39 8.72
C SER A 226 -9.09 14.47 8.59
N ILE A 227 -8.48 13.75 7.65
CA ILE A 227 -7.04 13.82 7.40
C ILE A 227 -6.75 14.93 6.40
N SER A 228 -6.17 16.03 6.87
CA SER A 228 -5.91 17.22 6.06
C SER A 228 -4.68 17.08 5.16
N PHE A 229 -4.62 17.92 4.14
CA PHE A 229 -3.46 18.10 3.26
C PHE A 229 -2.17 18.32 4.04
N GLU A 230 -2.22 19.19 5.05
CA GLU A 230 -1.05 19.51 5.87
C GLU A 230 -0.56 18.30 6.67
N GLN A 231 -1.46 17.51 7.23
CA GLN A 231 -1.10 16.28 7.94
C GLN A 231 -0.44 15.28 7.01
N VAL A 232 -0.95 15.13 5.77
CA VAL A 232 -0.34 14.26 4.76
C VAL A 232 1.04 14.76 4.36
N LEU A 233 1.17 16.06 4.05
CA LEU A 233 2.44 16.68 3.69
C LEU A 233 3.48 16.46 4.81
N CYS A 234 3.13 16.79 6.04
CA CYS A 234 4.05 16.69 7.18
C CYS A 234 4.42 15.25 7.54
N ALA A 235 3.47 14.30 7.41
CA ALA A 235 3.72 12.92 7.82
C ALA A 235 4.46 12.08 6.74
N ALA A 236 4.15 12.30 5.46
CA ALA A 236 4.64 11.47 4.38
C ALA A 236 5.73 12.13 3.51
N PHE A 237 5.63 13.44 3.25
CA PHE A 237 6.41 14.08 2.20
C PHE A 237 7.26 15.25 2.67
N ASN A 238 7.21 15.66 3.94
CA ASN A 238 8.08 16.68 4.50
C ASN A 238 9.33 16.03 5.11
N THR A 239 10.26 15.64 4.27
CA THR A 239 11.52 15.03 4.69
C THR A 239 12.70 15.88 4.24
N ARG A 240 13.89 15.67 4.85
CA ARG A 240 15.15 16.33 4.45
C ARG A 240 15.47 16.17 2.97
N TYR A 241 15.02 15.06 2.37
CA TYR A 241 15.41 14.63 1.03
C TYR A 241 14.36 14.91 -0.05
N VAL A 242 13.16 15.33 0.34
CA VAL A 242 12.10 15.72 -0.58
C VAL A 242 12.01 17.25 -0.58
N SER A 243 12.15 17.88 -1.75
CA SER A 243 11.98 19.32 -1.83
C SER A 243 10.55 19.73 -1.48
N LYS A 244 10.38 20.95 -0.99
CA LYS A 244 9.03 21.49 -0.66
C LYS A 244 8.10 21.42 -1.87
N GLN A 245 8.61 21.66 -3.08
CA GLN A 245 7.86 21.59 -4.32
C GLN A 245 7.36 20.17 -4.60
N VAL A 246 8.22 19.17 -4.53
CA VAL A 246 7.85 17.76 -4.77
C VAL A 246 6.90 17.27 -3.69
N GLY A 247 7.16 17.60 -2.42
CA GLY A 247 6.24 17.25 -1.32
C GLY A 247 4.84 17.80 -1.53
N PHE A 248 4.76 19.07 -1.96
CA PHE A 248 3.48 19.71 -2.30
C PHE A 248 2.78 19.01 -3.48
N LEU A 249 3.48 18.72 -4.57
CA LEU A 249 2.93 18.04 -5.75
C LEU A 249 2.43 16.63 -5.41
N LEU A 250 3.22 15.84 -4.67
CA LEU A 250 2.82 14.50 -4.22
C LEU A 250 1.56 14.55 -3.34
N THR A 251 1.50 15.51 -2.41
CA THR A 251 0.32 15.70 -1.56
C THR A 251 -0.89 16.11 -2.38
N SER A 252 -0.71 17.03 -3.35
CA SER A 252 -1.80 17.49 -4.24
C SER A 252 -2.38 16.36 -5.09
N LEU A 253 -1.55 15.42 -5.56
CA LEU A 253 -2.03 14.24 -6.28
C LEU A 253 -2.84 13.29 -5.38
N CYS A 254 -2.48 13.20 -4.09
CA CYS A 254 -3.09 12.27 -3.14
C CYS A 254 -4.34 12.82 -2.46
N CYS A 255 -4.55 14.14 -2.43
CA CYS A 255 -5.65 14.81 -1.74
C CYS A 255 -6.70 15.34 -2.72
N LYS A 256 -7.93 15.44 -2.24
CA LYS A 256 -9.06 16.08 -2.91
C LYS A 256 -9.79 16.99 -1.92
N ASN A 257 -10.06 18.25 -2.28
CA ASN A 257 -10.62 19.25 -1.35
C ASN A 257 -9.82 19.35 -0.04
N ASP A 258 -8.49 19.33 -0.14
CA ASP A 258 -7.54 19.44 0.96
C ASP A 258 -7.64 18.33 2.01
N VAL A 259 -8.27 17.20 1.70
CA VAL A 259 -8.38 16.02 2.56
C VAL A 259 -8.12 14.72 1.78
N LEU A 260 -7.94 13.60 2.49
CA LEU A 260 -7.82 12.29 1.85
C LEU A 260 -9.17 11.83 1.27
N PRO A 261 -9.26 11.56 -0.02
CA PRO A 261 -10.48 11.05 -0.63
C PRO A 261 -10.72 9.58 -0.28
N GLN A 262 -11.94 9.25 0.14
CA GLN A 262 -12.34 7.86 0.31
C GLN A 262 -12.51 7.20 -1.06
N GLY A 263 -11.68 6.18 -1.37
CA GLY A 263 -11.68 5.46 -2.66
C GLY A 263 -10.41 5.65 -3.48
N SER A 264 -9.49 6.55 -3.09
CA SER A 264 -8.16 6.66 -3.68
C SER A 264 -7.27 5.48 -3.25
N PRO A 265 -6.42 4.94 -4.14
CA PRO A 265 -5.51 3.84 -3.81
C PRO A 265 -4.43 4.23 -2.79
N THR A 266 -4.10 5.52 -2.65
CA THR A 266 -3.08 6.02 -1.71
C THR A 266 -3.62 6.30 -0.32
N SER A 267 -4.92 6.63 -0.17
CA SER A 267 -5.52 7.04 1.11
C SER A 267 -5.35 6.02 2.23
N PRO A 268 -5.48 4.70 2.02
CA PRO A 268 -5.26 3.71 3.06
C PRO A 268 -3.83 3.73 3.65
N ALA A 269 -2.81 3.81 2.80
CA ALA A 269 -1.42 3.87 3.24
C ALA A 269 -1.12 5.19 3.96
N LEU A 270 -1.56 6.32 3.39
CA LEU A 270 -1.37 7.65 3.97
C LEU A 270 -2.05 7.78 5.34
N SER A 271 -3.25 7.24 5.52
CA SER A 271 -3.92 7.25 6.82
C SER A 271 -3.10 6.54 7.91
N ASN A 272 -2.47 5.42 7.60
CA ASN A 272 -1.58 4.72 8.53
C ASN A 272 -0.31 5.52 8.85
N ILE A 273 0.26 6.20 7.86
CA ILE A 273 1.46 7.03 8.02
C ILE A 273 1.15 8.25 8.91
N VAL A 274 0.02 8.93 8.68
CA VAL A 274 -0.43 10.08 9.49
C VAL A 274 -0.67 9.66 10.93
N MET A 275 -1.36 8.54 11.15
CA MET A 275 -1.71 8.04 12.48
C MET A 275 -0.52 7.39 13.23
N ARG A 276 0.62 7.19 12.60
CA ARG A 276 1.75 6.47 13.19
C ARG A 276 2.18 7.02 14.54
N ARG A 277 2.32 8.35 14.67
CA ARG A 277 2.75 8.97 15.94
C ARG A 277 1.74 8.74 17.05
N PHE A 278 0.46 8.89 16.75
CA PHE A 278 -0.62 8.61 17.67
C PHE A 278 -0.59 7.14 18.11
N ASP A 279 -0.58 6.21 17.15
CA ASP A 279 -0.55 4.77 17.44
C ASP A 279 0.63 4.37 18.32
N ASP A 280 1.83 4.88 18.01
CA ASP A 280 3.05 4.57 18.77
C ASP A 280 3.00 5.16 20.18
N GLN A 281 2.41 6.34 20.38
CA GLN A 281 2.27 6.95 21.70
C GLN A 281 1.24 6.22 22.55
N ILE A 282 0.03 6.02 22.02
CA ILE A 282 -1.04 5.37 22.78
C ILE A 282 -0.73 3.89 23.00
N GLY A 283 -0.12 3.20 22.02
CA GLY A 283 0.25 1.82 22.14
C GLY A 283 1.34 1.58 23.21
N ARG A 284 2.36 2.45 23.30
CA ARG A 284 3.35 2.38 24.39
C ARG A 284 2.71 2.64 25.75
N TRP A 285 1.84 3.65 25.83
CA TRP A 285 1.12 3.97 27.07
C TRP A 285 0.21 2.82 27.53
N CYS A 286 -0.47 2.15 26.59
CA CYS A 286 -1.29 0.97 26.84
C CYS A 286 -0.45 -0.22 27.33
N ASN A 287 0.66 -0.53 26.64
CA ASN A 287 1.54 -1.64 27.00
C ASN A 287 2.08 -1.53 28.43
N GLN A 288 2.46 -0.31 28.88
CA GLN A 288 2.91 -0.06 30.26
C GLN A 288 1.83 -0.37 31.32
N ARG A 289 0.55 -0.46 30.90
CA ARG A 289 -0.61 -0.68 31.76
C ARG A 289 -1.30 -2.03 31.55
N GLN A 290 -0.65 -2.90 30.77
CA GLN A 290 -1.20 -4.22 30.43
C GLN A 290 -2.54 -4.12 29.66
N ILE A 291 -2.68 -3.07 28.84
CA ILE A 291 -3.82 -2.86 27.96
C ILE A 291 -3.38 -3.22 26.54
N THR A 292 -4.11 -4.11 25.90
CA THR A 292 -3.91 -4.43 24.49
C THR A 292 -4.55 -3.36 23.63
N TYR A 293 -3.85 -2.88 22.61
CA TYR A 293 -4.32 -1.91 21.64
C TYR A 293 -4.04 -2.37 20.22
N THR A 294 -5.03 -2.26 19.34
CA THR A 294 -4.89 -2.37 17.90
C THR A 294 -5.78 -1.34 17.19
N ARG A 295 -5.38 -0.93 15.98
CA ARG A 295 -6.21 -0.10 15.10
C ARG A 295 -6.36 -0.77 13.74
N TYR A 296 -7.60 -0.91 13.29
CA TYR A 296 -7.96 -1.41 11.97
C TYR A 296 -8.70 -0.31 11.20
N CYS A 297 -7.99 0.46 10.37
CA CYS A 297 -8.50 1.66 9.70
C CYS A 297 -8.90 2.76 10.70
N ASP A 298 -10.19 3.09 10.78
CA ASP A 298 -10.86 3.99 11.72
C ASP A 298 -11.25 3.32 13.05
N ASP A 299 -11.36 1.99 13.07
CA ASP A 299 -11.73 1.20 14.25
C ASP A 299 -10.53 1.01 15.19
N MET A 300 -10.57 1.57 16.39
CA MET A 300 -9.61 1.34 17.47
C MET A 300 -10.20 0.37 18.48
N THR A 301 -9.43 -0.65 18.84
CA THR A 301 -9.82 -1.64 19.83
C THR A 301 -8.84 -1.67 20.98
N PHE A 302 -9.37 -1.58 22.20
CA PHE A 302 -8.60 -1.70 23.44
C PHE A 302 -9.19 -2.83 24.28
N SER A 303 -8.36 -3.64 24.92
CA SER A 303 -8.85 -4.67 25.82
C SER A 303 -7.95 -4.86 27.05
N SER A 304 -8.55 -5.19 28.18
CA SER A 304 -7.86 -5.35 29.46
C SER A 304 -8.73 -6.12 30.45
N ASP A 305 -8.09 -6.65 31.50
CA ASP A 305 -8.80 -7.19 32.67
C ASP A 305 -9.26 -6.09 33.66
N ARG A 306 -8.83 -4.83 33.40
CA ARG A 306 -9.18 -3.64 34.19
C ARG A 306 -10.14 -2.74 33.42
N PRO A 307 -10.90 -1.84 34.10
CA PRO A 307 -11.76 -0.86 33.44
C PRO A 307 -11.02 0.05 32.45
N LEU A 308 -11.67 0.38 31.33
CA LEU A 308 -11.06 1.11 30.21
C LEU A 308 -11.51 2.58 30.07
N TYR A 309 -12.25 3.13 31.03
CA TYR A 309 -12.75 4.50 30.94
C TYR A 309 -11.62 5.53 30.85
N GLY A 310 -10.51 5.34 31.59
CA GLY A 310 -9.33 6.20 31.49
C GLY A 310 -8.64 6.16 30.13
N VAL A 311 -8.76 5.03 29.40
CA VAL A 311 -8.27 4.92 28.01
C VAL A 311 -9.11 5.79 27.09
N TYR A 312 -10.43 5.72 27.18
CA TYR A 312 -11.36 6.53 26.40
C TYR A 312 -11.05 8.04 26.54
N GLN A 313 -10.93 8.53 27.77
CA GLN A 313 -10.62 9.94 28.02
C GLN A 313 -9.29 10.37 27.42
N LYS A 314 -8.25 9.53 27.55
CA LYS A 314 -6.94 9.82 26.99
C LYS A 314 -6.96 9.85 25.47
N VAL A 315 -7.59 8.85 24.85
CA VAL A 315 -7.70 8.74 23.37
C VAL A 315 -8.49 9.92 22.82
N LYS A 316 -9.63 10.25 23.42
CA LYS A 316 -10.49 11.39 23.05
C LYS A 316 -9.69 12.70 23.03
N LYS A 317 -8.91 12.97 24.09
CA LYS A 317 -8.06 14.14 24.17
C LYS A 317 -6.99 14.17 23.08
N MET A 318 -6.25 13.06 22.88
CA MET A 318 -5.18 12.99 21.90
C MET A 318 -5.70 13.14 20.44
N LEU A 319 -6.85 12.55 20.13
CA LEU A 319 -7.47 12.70 18.82
C LEU A 319 -7.95 14.11 18.57
N PHE A 320 -8.57 14.75 19.57
CA PHE A 320 -9.00 16.13 19.48
C PHE A 320 -7.83 17.09 19.21
N GLU A 321 -6.68 16.89 19.86
CA GLU A 321 -5.44 17.64 19.61
C GLU A 321 -4.90 17.47 18.17
N MET A 322 -5.28 16.37 17.49
CA MET A 322 -4.94 16.10 16.09
C MET A 322 -6.04 16.54 15.11
N GLY A 323 -7.15 17.10 15.57
CA GLY A 323 -8.28 17.50 14.73
C GLY A 323 -9.23 16.34 14.36
N PHE A 324 -9.17 15.22 15.07
CA PHE A 324 -10.11 14.10 14.90
C PHE A 324 -11.19 14.09 15.97
N GLU A 325 -12.36 13.58 15.60
CA GLU A 325 -13.49 13.39 16.51
C GLU A 325 -13.86 11.92 16.62
N LEU A 326 -14.20 11.48 17.86
CA LEU A 326 -14.76 10.16 18.08
C LEU A 326 -16.25 10.12 17.73
N ASN A 327 -16.66 9.03 17.12
CA ASN A 327 -18.07 8.72 16.92
C ASN A 327 -18.64 8.12 18.20
N GLU A 328 -19.29 8.97 19.01
CA GLU A 328 -19.83 8.56 20.30
C GLU A 328 -20.92 7.47 20.16
N ALA A 329 -21.71 7.50 19.08
CA ALA A 329 -22.73 6.49 18.81
C ALA A 329 -22.14 5.09 18.54
N LYS A 330 -20.88 5.02 18.13
CA LYS A 330 -20.14 3.77 17.89
C LYS A 330 -19.11 3.47 18.99
N THR A 331 -19.08 4.26 20.05
CA THR A 331 -18.22 3.99 21.22
C THR A 331 -18.89 2.93 22.09
N HIS A 332 -18.23 1.77 22.25
CA HIS A 332 -18.79 0.65 23.01
C HIS A 332 -17.82 0.13 24.05
N PHE A 333 -18.29 0.10 25.31
CA PHE A 333 -17.66 -0.63 26.41
C PHE A 333 -18.38 -1.98 26.55
N ILE A 334 -17.66 -3.07 26.39
CA ILE A 334 -18.23 -4.43 26.35
C ILE A 334 -17.52 -5.28 27.39
N SER A 335 -18.29 -5.87 28.30
CA SER A 335 -17.77 -6.83 29.27
C SER A 335 -17.69 -8.24 28.69
N ASN A 336 -16.97 -9.16 29.36
CA ASN A 336 -16.92 -10.55 28.95
C ASN A 336 -18.22 -11.34 29.19
N ALA A 337 -19.18 -10.75 29.92
CA ALA A 337 -20.56 -11.29 30.05
C ALA A 337 -21.31 -11.17 28.72
N ASP A 338 -20.93 -10.20 27.89
CA ASP A 338 -21.49 -9.97 26.55
C ASP A 338 -20.61 -10.55 25.48
N ARG A 339 -21.16 -10.66 24.26
CA ARG A 339 -20.38 -11.09 23.10
C ARG A 339 -19.41 -10.00 22.67
N GLN A 340 -18.13 -10.19 22.93
CA GLN A 340 -17.04 -9.33 22.49
C GLN A 340 -16.65 -9.66 21.03
N THR A 341 -16.66 -8.66 20.17
CA THR A 341 -16.30 -8.82 18.75
C THR A 341 -15.28 -7.77 18.32
N VAL A 342 -14.24 -8.20 17.58
CA VAL A 342 -13.22 -7.35 16.98
C VAL A 342 -13.14 -7.65 15.49
N THR A 343 -13.30 -6.65 14.64
CA THR A 343 -13.37 -6.81 13.17
C THR A 343 -14.27 -7.97 12.71
N GLY A 344 -15.42 -8.14 13.39
CA GLY A 344 -16.40 -9.19 13.06
C GLY A 344 -16.11 -10.57 13.65
N LEU A 345 -15.00 -10.77 14.35
CA LEU A 345 -14.63 -12.03 15.00
C LEU A 345 -14.94 -11.98 16.49
N VAL A 346 -15.42 -13.08 17.05
CA VAL A 346 -15.68 -13.23 18.50
C VAL A 346 -14.38 -13.54 19.22
N VAL A 347 -14.12 -12.85 20.35
CA VAL A 347 -12.85 -12.92 21.11
C VAL A 347 -13.02 -13.27 22.59
N ASN A 348 -14.20 -13.70 23.04
CA ASN A 348 -14.48 -13.98 24.46
C ASN A 348 -13.50 -15.01 25.06
N GLU A 349 -13.51 -16.24 24.57
CA GLU A 349 -12.64 -17.33 25.06
C GLU A 349 -11.59 -17.74 24.03
N LYS A 350 -12.02 -17.80 22.78
CA LYS A 350 -11.18 -18.12 21.62
C LYS A 350 -11.64 -17.35 20.41
N LEU A 351 -10.74 -17.22 19.43
CA LEU A 351 -11.10 -16.60 18.17
C LEU A 351 -12.11 -17.48 17.42
N SER A 352 -13.25 -16.91 17.07
CA SER A 352 -14.27 -17.65 16.34
C SER A 352 -15.13 -16.76 15.45
N ILE A 353 -15.73 -17.38 14.44
CA ILE A 353 -16.71 -16.74 13.56
C ILE A 353 -18.07 -16.69 14.30
N PRO A 354 -18.84 -15.59 14.22
CA PRO A 354 -20.19 -15.51 14.81
C PRO A 354 -21.10 -16.66 14.39
N SER A 355 -21.83 -17.21 15.34
CA SER A 355 -22.68 -18.41 15.10
C SER A 355 -23.77 -18.17 14.04
N ASN A 356 -24.33 -16.95 13.97
CA ASN A 356 -25.30 -16.57 12.94
C ASN A 356 -24.69 -16.61 11.53
N TYR A 357 -23.44 -16.11 11.36
CA TYR A 357 -22.75 -16.20 10.08
C TYR A 357 -22.56 -17.67 9.64
N LYS A 358 -22.05 -18.51 10.54
CA LYS A 358 -21.87 -19.95 10.27
C LYS A 358 -23.19 -20.66 9.94
N ARG A 359 -24.27 -20.32 10.65
CA ARG A 359 -25.60 -20.87 10.40
C ARG A 359 -26.12 -20.50 9.02
N ASN A 360 -26.07 -19.22 8.68
CA ASN A 360 -26.51 -18.73 7.38
C ASN A 360 -25.69 -19.35 6.22
N LEU A 361 -24.38 -19.44 6.39
CA LEU A 361 -23.50 -20.06 5.40
C LEU A 361 -23.79 -21.57 5.25
N ARG A 362 -24.08 -22.30 6.34
CA ARG A 362 -24.50 -23.71 6.25
C ARG A 362 -25.79 -23.89 5.48
N GLN A 363 -26.75 -23.04 5.71
CA GLN A 363 -28.03 -23.04 5.01
C GLN A 363 -27.83 -22.78 3.51
N GLU A 364 -27.03 -21.79 3.18
CA GLU A 364 -26.69 -21.42 1.79
C GLU A 364 -25.98 -22.57 1.05
N ILE A 365 -25.02 -23.22 1.68
CA ILE A 365 -24.35 -24.41 1.14
C ILE A 365 -25.33 -25.55 0.94
N TYR A 366 -26.22 -25.79 1.89
CA TYR A 366 -27.22 -26.85 1.78
C TYR A 366 -28.14 -26.62 0.58
N TYR A 367 -28.67 -25.41 0.40
CA TYR A 367 -29.53 -25.08 -0.74
C TYR A 367 -28.80 -25.23 -2.07
N THR A 368 -27.56 -24.72 -2.16
CA THR A 368 -26.73 -24.82 -3.36
C THR A 368 -26.47 -26.26 -3.76
N LEU A 369 -26.09 -27.11 -2.82
CA LEU A 369 -25.78 -28.54 -3.11
C LEU A 369 -27.03 -29.38 -3.39
N LYS A 370 -28.19 -28.98 -2.84
CA LYS A 370 -29.43 -29.77 -2.98
C LYS A 370 -30.29 -29.34 -4.17
N PHE A 371 -30.39 -28.04 -4.43
CA PHE A 371 -31.32 -27.50 -5.42
C PHE A 371 -30.62 -26.79 -6.59
N GLY A 372 -29.30 -26.61 -6.51
CA GLY A 372 -28.53 -25.92 -7.54
C GLY A 372 -28.23 -24.47 -7.21
N ILE A 373 -27.35 -23.86 -8.01
CA ILE A 373 -26.85 -22.49 -7.82
C ILE A 373 -27.98 -21.48 -8.02
N GLU A 374 -28.75 -21.63 -9.08
CA GLU A 374 -29.79 -20.70 -9.49
C GLU A 374 -30.88 -20.59 -8.44
N ASP A 375 -31.40 -21.73 -7.98
CA ASP A 375 -32.40 -21.81 -6.93
C ASP A 375 -31.87 -21.23 -5.60
N SER A 376 -30.60 -21.48 -5.27
CA SER A 376 -29.97 -20.94 -4.08
C SER A 376 -29.86 -19.40 -4.13
N ILE A 377 -29.58 -18.82 -5.29
CA ILE A 377 -29.54 -17.35 -5.50
C ILE A 377 -30.93 -16.74 -5.30
N VAL A 378 -31.96 -17.33 -5.93
CA VAL A 378 -33.35 -16.84 -5.89
C VAL A 378 -33.92 -16.95 -4.47
N HIS A 379 -33.86 -18.14 -3.85
CA HIS A 379 -34.37 -18.36 -2.49
C HIS A 379 -33.61 -17.56 -1.41
N GLY A 380 -32.31 -17.37 -1.61
CA GLY A 380 -31.47 -16.54 -0.72
C GLY A 380 -31.66 -15.04 -0.91
N ASN A 381 -32.46 -14.60 -1.88
CA ASN A 381 -32.65 -13.20 -2.29
C ASN A 381 -31.33 -12.46 -2.42
N ARG A 382 -30.38 -13.05 -3.18
CA ARG A 382 -29.02 -12.54 -3.30
C ARG A 382 -28.96 -11.40 -4.34
N LEU A 383 -29.35 -10.20 -3.93
CA LEU A 383 -29.50 -9.02 -4.79
C LEU A 383 -28.32 -8.77 -5.73
N ASN A 384 -27.07 -9.04 -5.30
CA ASN A 384 -25.87 -8.88 -6.14
C ASN A 384 -25.76 -9.90 -7.26
N PHE A 385 -26.59 -10.94 -7.23
CA PHE A 385 -26.61 -12.07 -8.16
C PHE A 385 -28.00 -12.26 -8.80
N LEU A 386 -28.87 -11.25 -8.65
CA LEU A 386 -30.22 -11.21 -9.23
C LEU A 386 -30.35 -9.97 -10.11
N GLU A 387 -30.94 -10.12 -11.29
CA GLU A 387 -31.37 -9.05 -12.17
C GLU A 387 -32.76 -9.39 -12.67
N ASP A 388 -33.72 -8.51 -12.43
CA ASP A 388 -35.16 -8.72 -12.74
C ASP A 388 -35.70 -10.07 -12.20
N GLY A 389 -35.23 -10.47 -11.01
CA GLY A 389 -35.63 -11.74 -10.38
C GLY A 389 -34.94 -12.99 -10.96
N GLN A 390 -34.12 -12.83 -11.98
CA GLN A 390 -33.37 -13.93 -12.59
C GLN A 390 -31.93 -14.02 -12.04
N PRO A 391 -31.41 -15.23 -11.82
CA PRO A 391 -30.05 -15.41 -11.35
C PRO A 391 -29.04 -15.01 -12.42
N ILE A 392 -28.06 -14.19 -12.01
CA ILE A 392 -26.94 -13.76 -12.85
C ILE A 392 -25.61 -14.11 -12.18
N ARG A 393 -24.55 -14.18 -12.98
CA ARG A 393 -23.18 -14.38 -12.45
C ARG A 393 -23.03 -15.63 -11.58
N CYS A 394 -23.72 -16.72 -11.88
CA CYS A 394 -23.69 -17.97 -11.14
C CYS A 394 -22.27 -18.51 -10.85
N PRO A 395 -21.30 -18.45 -11.79
CA PRO A 395 -19.91 -18.82 -11.51
C PRO A 395 -19.25 -17.95 -10.42
N THR A 396 -19.57 -16.65 -10.40
CA THR A 396 -19.06 -15.72 -9.38
C THR A 396 -19.67 -15.99 -8.01
N TYR A 397 -20.96 -16.37 -7.96
CA TYR A 397 -21.62 -16.80 -6.73
C TYR A 397 -20.96 -18.04 -6.13
N MET A 398 -20.65 -19.05 -6.95
CA MET A 398 -19.96 -20.26 -6.50
C MET A 398 -18.58 -19.92 -5.89
N THR A 399 -17.80 -19.07 -6.55
CA THR A 399 -16.49 -18.63 -6.01
C THR A 399 -16.62 -17.82 -4.73
N HIS A 400 -17.68 -17.00 -4.60
CA HIS A 400 -18.02 -16.29 -3.35
C HIS A 400 -18.34 -17.27 -2.22
N LEU A 401 -19.13 -18.31 -2.49
CA LEU A 401 -19.50 -19.31 -1.48
C LEU A 401 -18.28 -20.11 -1.00
N ILE A 402 -17.42 -20.56 -1.91
CA ILE A 402 -16.15 -21.22 -1.58
C ILE A 402 -15.25 -20.28 -0.75
N GLY A 403 -15.12 -19.02 -1.16
CA GLY A 403 -14.36 -18.02 -0.42
C GLY A 403 -14.90 -17.77 0.99
N SER A 404 -16.22 -17.82 1.19
CA SER A 404 -16.85 -17.70 2.49
C SER A 404 -16.54 -18.90 3.42
N VAL A 405 -16.48 -20.11 2.85
CA VAL A 405 -16.03 -21.32 3.58
C VAL A 405 -14.56 -21.22 3.94
N GLN A 406 -13.70 -20.80 3.00
CA GLN A 406 -12.28 -20.58 3.27
C GLN A 406 -12.06 -19.56 4.38
N TYR A 407 -12.81 -18.45 4.38
CA TYR A 407 -12.75 -17.46 5.46
C TYR A 407 -13.07 -18.08 6.84
N VAL A 408 -14.07 -18.97 6.93
CA VAL A 408 -14.35 -19.69 8.19
C VAL A 408 -13.16 -20.57 8.57
N LEU A 409 -12.57 -21.30 7.63
CA LEU A 409 -11.45 -22.20 7.89
C LEU A 409 -10.14 -21.48 8.21
N GLN A 410 -9.92 -20.26 7.74
CA GLN A 410 -8.78 -19.42 8.18
C GLN A 410 -8.85 -19.08 9.67
N ILE A 411 -10.06 -18.97 10.23
CA ILE A 411 -10.26 -18.65 11.64
C ILE A 411 -10.40 -19.92 12.50
N GLU A 412 -11.12 -20.91 11.99
CA GLU A 412 -11.43 -22.19 12.64
C GLU A 412 -10.93 -23.36 11.78
N PRO A 413 -9.61 -23.58 11.66
CA PRO A 413 -9.04 -24.55 10.71
C PRO A 413 -9.46 -26.00 10.95
N GLU A 414 -9.78 -26.35 12.20
CA GLU A 414 -10.19 -27.70 12.59
C GLU A 414 -11.71 -27.92 12.51
N ASN A 415 -12.49 -26.99 11.94
CA ASN A 415 -13.92 -27.10 11.86
C ASN A 415 -14.33 -28.17 10.82
N ARG A 416 -14.53 -29.40 11.30
CA ARG A 416 -14.79 -30.60 10.46
C ARG A 416 -15.95 -30.40 9.51
N TRP A 417 -17.03 -29.70 9.92
CA TRP A 417 -18.17 -29.47 9.06
C TRP A 417 -17.80 -28.65 7.85
N PHE A 418 -17.05 -27.54 8.02
CA PHE A 418 -16.63 -26.66 6.94
C PHE A 418 -15.52 -27.25 6.09
N LEU A 419 -14.66 -28.12 6.64
CA LEU A 419 -13.70 -28.91 5.85
C LEU A 419 -14.42 -29.84 4.85
N ASN A 420 -15.43 -30.59 5.34
CA ASN A 420 -16.25 -31.45 4.47
C ASN A 420 -17.06 -30.63 3.46
N ALA A 421 -17.64 -29.51 3.89
CA ALA A 421 -18.38 -28.61 3.03
C ALA A 421 -17.50 -28.01 1.91
N LYS A 422 -16.25 -27.64 2.23
CA LYS A 422 -15.28 -27.17 1.24
C LYS A 422 -15.08 -28.22 0.12
N GLN A 423 -14.83 -29.47 0.52
CA GLN A 423 -14.61 -30.54 -0.48
C GLN A 423 -15.83 -30.73 -1.38
N LYS A 424 -17.04 -30.84 -0.78
CA LYS A 424 -18.29 -30.99 -1.57
C LYS A 424 -18.53 -29.83 -2.53
N LEU A 425 -18.29 -28.61 -2.09
CA LEU A 425 -18.42 -27.41 -2.94
C LEU A 425 -17.41 -27.40 -4.07
N LEU A 426 -16.17 -27.84 -3.83
CA LEU A 426 -15.15 -27.91 -4.87
C LEU A 426 -15.50 -28.97 -5.92
N ASP A 427 -16.03 -30.13 -5.49
CA ASP A 427 -16.46 -31.19 -6.39
C ASP A 427 -17.68 -30.74 -7.22
N TYR A 428 -18.66 -30.09 -6.58
CA TYR A 428 -19.82 -29.51 -7.24
C TYR A 428 -19.41 -28.41 -8.24
N ALA A 429 -18.53 -27.50 -7.85
CA ALA A 429 -18.04 -26.42 -8.70
C ALA A 429 -17.31 -26.97 -9.95
N ARG A 430 -16.48 -28.01 -9.77
CA ARG A 430 -15.79 -28.68 -10.90
C ARG A 430 -16.79 -29.26 -11.90
N ALA A 431 -17.83 -29.94 -11.42
CA ALA A 431 -18.89 -30.48 -12.26
C ALA A 431 -19.69 -29.38 -12.98
N TYR A 432 -20.08 -28.35 -12.25
CA TYR A 432 -20.80 -27.18 -12.75
C TYR A 432 -20.04 -26.45 -13.86
N PHE A 433 -18.78 -26.07 -13.63
CA PHE A 433 -17.97 -25.33 -14.60
C PHE A 433 -17.69 -26.15 -15.86
N ARG A 434 -17.57 -27.48 -15.72
CA ARG A 434 -17.43 -28.38 -16.87
C ARG A 434 -18.72 -28.43 -17.70
N ALA A 435 -19.88 -28.45 -17.06
CA ALA A 435 -21.18 -28.46 -17.76
C ALA A 435 -21.43 -27.14 -18.50
N GLU A 436 -20.99 -25.99 -17.92
CA GLU A 436 -21.08 -24.65 -18.53
C GLU A 436 -20.03 -24.40 -19.63
N GLY A 437 -19.21 -25.42 -19.99
CA GLY A 437 -18.14 -25.25 -20.98
C GLY A 437 -17.00 -24.32 -20.53
N LEU A 438 -16.96 -23.94 -19.26
CA LEU A 438 -15.88 -23.17 -18.63
C LEU A 438 -14.79 -24.18 -18.26
N GLY A 439 -13.67 -24.19 -18.99
CA GLY A 439 -12.59 -25.14 -18.82
C GLY A 439 -11.99 -25.22 -17.41
N GLU A 440 -11.26 -26.31 -17.16
CA GLU A 440 -10.61 -26.57 -15.85
C GLU A 440 -9.66 -25.44 -15.43
N GLU A 441 -9.08 -24.71 -16.39
CA GLU A 441 -8.26 -23.50 -16.14
C GLU A 441 -9.05 -22.37 -15.46
N TYR A 442 -10.33 -22.18 -15.81
CA TYR A 442 -11.18 -21.17 -15.16
C TYR A 442 -11.41 -21.51 -13.69
N TYR A 443 -11.65 -22.79 -13.40
CA TYR A 443 -11.79 -23.30 -12.05
C TYR A 443 -10.50 -23.14 -11.24
N LEU A 444 -9.36 -23.54 -11.80
CA LEU A 444 -8.05 -23.44 -11.16
C LEU A 444 -7.67 -21.98 -10.87
N HIS A 445 -7.90 -21.10 -11.83
CA HIS A 445 -7.59 -19.68 -11.66
C HIS A 445 -8.43 -19.00 -10.58
N ARG A 446 -9.71 -19.31 -10.47
CA ARG A 446 -10.63 -18.64 -9.53
C ARG A 446 -10.70 -19.28 -8.14
N CYS A 447 -10.50 -20.57 -8.03
CA CYS A 447 -10.66 -21.31 -6.78
C CYS A 447 -9.32 -21.70 -6.11
N ARG A 448 -8.22 -21.87 -6.86
CA ARG A 448 -6.89 -22.26 -6.33
C ARG A 448 -5.93 -21.10 -6.11
N LEU A 449 -6.03 -19.98 -6.82
CA LEU A 449 -5.08 -18.87 -6.71
C LEU A 449 -5.05 -18.22 -5.33
N ARG A 450 -6.07 -18.43 -4.49
CA ARG A 450 -6.08 -17.95 -3.11
C ARG A 450 -5.37 -18.88 -2.11
N GLU A 451 -4.91 -20.05 -2.54
CA GLU A 451 -4.14 -20.98 -1.68
C GLU A 451 -2.61 -20.72 -1.75
N LYS A 452 -2.13 -19.87 -2.68
CA LYS A 452 -0.69 -19.62 -2.89
C LYS A 452 -0.17 -18.29 -2.33
N ASP A 453 -1.03 -17.46 -1.73
CA ASP A 453 -0.64 -16.18 -1.12
C ASP A 453 -0.56 -16.25 0.43
N GLU A 454 -0.33 -17.45 0.97
CA GLU A 454 0.05 -17.69 2.37
C GLU A 454 1.56 -17.87 2.53
#